data_de551468c1f32de9271b49f806bc5fa8
#
_entry.id   de551468c1f32de9271b49f806bc5fa8
#
_cell.length_a   1.000
_cell.length_b   1.000
_cell.length_c   1.000
_cell.angle_alpha   90.00
_cell.angle_beta   90.00
_cell.angle_gamma   90.00
#
_symmetry.space_group_name_H-M   'P 1'
#
loop_
_entity.id
_entity.type
_entity.pdbx_description
1 polymer ?
#
loop_
_entity_poly.entity_id
_entity_poly.type
_entity_poly.pdbx_seq_one_letter_code
_entity_poly.pdbx_strand_id
1 'polypeptide(L)'
;MVALLMLASLQTGLAGRWDLTATSGGLTYPMWVEILAGPPPAGRLQNKSGHALPLTAVVIDGNWIHFPMPSEEPVANPAQFSAVLQGDSLTGEIRGPGNARIRVTGSRAPALERATPPVWGTPIDLLEGGIAGWRPEDPKGKNNWRMANGELVNSGSGTNLITRATFTDFKLHIEVNVPKAGNSGIYLRGRHEVQVQDDYGKPPHNRHMGGIYGQVTPLSLPARPAGEWQAFDITFIGRRVTVVLNGTTIIDNAEIPGITGGALDSREGEPGPIMLQGDHTAVRYRNIRIVPAR
;
A
#
# COMPACT_ATOMS: atom_id res chain seq x y z
N MET A 1 5.81 -41.26 -13.31
CA MET A 1 5.43 -40.78 -11.95
C MET A 1 6.45 -39.83 -11.31
N VAL A 2 7.77 -40.02 -11.50
CA VAL A 2 8.81 -39.15 -10.91
C VAL A 2 8.85 -37.73 -11.51
N ALA A 3 8.57 -37.56 -12.81
CA ALA A 3 8.55 -36.25 -13.48
C ALA A 3 7.40 -35.36 -13.02
N LEU A 4 6.22 -35.93 -12.68
CA LEU A 4 5.06 -35.17 -12.19
C LEU A 4 5.28 -34.65 -10.76
N LEU A 5 6.00 -35.39 -9.92
CA LEU A 5 6.36 -34.97 -8.56
C LEU A 5 7.43 -33.87 -8.55
N MET A 6 8.37 -33.87 -9.50
CA MET A 6 9.37 -32.79 -9.65
C MET A 6 8.72 -31.48 -10.14
N LEU A 7 7.79 -31.54 -11.08
CA LEU A 7 7.03 -30.38 -11.52
C LEU A 7 6.18 -29.75 -10.38
N ALA A 8 5.55 -30.57 -9.55
CA ALA A 8 4.80 -30.09 -8.39
C ALA A 8 5.71 -29.43 -7.34
N SER A 9 6.92 -29.93 -7.11
CA SER A 9 7.87 -29.36 -6.14
C SER A 9 8.50 -28.05 -6.63
N LEU A 10 8.71 -27.88 -7.94
CA LEU A 10 9.21 -26.65 -8.54
C LEU A 10 8.13 -25.56 -8.58
N GLN A 11 6.87 -25.91 -8.77
CA GLN A 11 5.75 -24.99 -8.65
C GLN A 11 5.60 -24.42 -7.23
N THR A 12 5.93 -25.19 -6.19
CA THR A 12 5.89 -24.73 -4.79
C THR A 12 6.96 -23.67 -4.49
N GLY A 13 8.09 -23.67 -5.17
CA GLY A 13 9.15 -22.68 -5.00
C GLY A 13 8.76 -21.26 -5.42
N LEU A 14 7.92 -21.11 -6.44
CA LEU A 14 7.39 -19.82 -6.91
C LEU A 14 6.14 -19.39 -6.15
N ALA A 15 5.40 -20.32 -5.56
CA ALA A 15 4.18 -20.00 -4.83
C ALA A 15 4.46 -19.08 -3.63
N GLY A 16 3.49 -18.20 -3.33
CA GLY A 16 3.59 -17.23 -2.27
C GLY A 16 3.72 -15.81 -2.79
N ARG A 17 4.06 -14.89 -1.92
CA ARG A 17 4.10 -13.48 -2.21
C ARG A 17 5.54 -12.98 -2.35
N TRP A 18 5.72 -12.06 -3.30
CA TRP A 18 7.00 -11.49 -3.68
C TRP A 18 6.90 -9.97 -3.69
N ASP A 19 7.74 -9.31 -2.91
CA ASP A 19 7.94 -7.87 -2.95
C ASP A 19 8.85 -7.54 -4.12
N LEU A 20 8.40 -6.70 -5.04
CA LEU A 20 9.08 -6.39 -6.29
C LEU A 20 9.50 -4.93 -6.35
N THR A 21 10.66 -4.68 -6.95
CA THR A 21 11.10 -3.35 -7.34
C THR A 21 11.30 -3.31 -8.86
N ALA A 22 10.55 -2.43 -9.51
CA ALA A 22 10.69 -2.17 -10.94
C ALA A 22 11.56 -0.95 -11.18
N THR A 23 12.44 -1.01 -12.20
CA THR A 23 13.41 0.06 -12.53
C THR A 23 13.39 0.35 -14.02
N SER A 24 13.16 1.61 -14.38
CA SER A 24 13.19 2.10 -15.76
C SER A 24 13.66 3.55 -15.82
N GLY A 25 14.60 3.88 -16.72
CA GLY A 25 15.08 5.24 -16.90
C GLY A 25 15.70 5.88 -15.65
N GLY A 26 16.27 5.08 -14.73
CA GLY A 26 16.81 5.56 -13.45
C GLY A 26 15.75 5.78 -12.35
N LEU A 27 14.48 5.61 -12.65
CA LEU A 27 13.39 5.66 -11.67
C LEU A 27 13.07 4.25 -11.18
N THR A 28 12.76 4.13 -9.89
CA THR A 28 12.31 2.90 -9.26
C THR A 28 10.91 3.08 -8.71
N TYR A 29 10.12 2.00 -8.72
CA TYR A 29 8.81 1.97 -8.07
C TYR A 29 8.50 0.58 -7.51
N PRO A 30 7.75 0.50 -6.41
CA PRO A 30 7.40 -0.76 -5.80
C PRO A 30 6.25 -1.45 -6.51
N MET A 31 6.25 -2.76 -6.42
CA MET A 31 5.20 -3.66 -6.88
C MET A 31 5.16 -4.87 -5.94
N TRP A 32 4.17 -5.71 -6.05
CA TRP A 32 4.20 -7.08 -5.52
C TRP A 32 3.39 -8.02 -6.40
N VAL A 33 3.73 -9.31 -6.32
CA VAL A 33 2.97 -10.38 -6.95
C VAL A 33 2.72 -11.50 -5.96
N GLU A 34 1.52 -12.04 -5.97
CA GLU A 34 1.17 -13.28 -5.29
C GLU A 34 0.91 -14.37 -6.33
N ILE A 35 1.57 -15.50 -6.15
CA ILE A 35 1.45 -16.66 -7.02
C ILE A 35 0.83 -17.79 -6.21
N LEU A 36 -0.31 -18.28 -6.68
CA LEU A 36 -1.02 -19.39 -6.10
C LEU A 36 -0.66 -20.66 -6.88
N ALA A 37 -0.13 -21.66 -6.16
CA ALA A 37 0.12 -22.96 -6.74
C ALA A 37 -1.20 -23.65 -7.09
N GLY A 38 -1.27 -24.22 -8.27
CA GLY A 38 -2.44 -24.98 -8.71
C GLY A 38 -2.38 -25.30 -10.21
N PRO A 39 -3.14 -26.28 -10.71
CA PRO A 39 -3.41 -26.50 -12.12
C PRO A 39 -4.79 -25.89 -12.50
N PRO A 40 -4.87 -24.77 -13.23
CA PRO A 40 -3.75 -23.90 -13.65
C PRO A 40 -3.23 -23.01 -12.53
N PRO A 41 -1.97 -22.50 -12.61
CA PRO A 41 -1.47 -21.52 -11.69
C PRO A 41 -2.26 -20.21 -11.82
N ALA A 42 -2.45 -19.51 -10.69
CA ALA A 42 -3.18 -18.27 -10.60
C ALA A 42 -2.40 -17.26 -9.74
N GLY A 43 -2.92 -16.06 -9.60
CA GLY A 43 -2.30 -15.04 -8.75
C GLY A 43 -2.91 -13.67 -8.96
N ARG A 44 -2.25 -12.66 -8.37
CA ARG A 44 -2.59 -11.26 -8.53
C ARG A 44 -1.32 -10.41 -8.45
N LEU A 45 -1.34 -9.26 -9.09
CA LEU A 45 -0.23 -8.32 -9.11
C LEU A 45 -0.71 -6.91 -8.75
N GLN A 46 0.01 -6.25 -7.85
CA GLN A 46 -0.08 -4.82 -7.59
C GLN A 46 1.00 -4.10 -8.38
N ASN A 47 0.61 -3.23 -9.27
CA ASN A 47 1.53 -2.35 -9.99
C ASN A 47 1.80 -1.06 -9.17
N LYS A 48 2.57 -0.13 -9.72
CA LYS A 48 2.95 1.17 -9.12
C LYS A 48 1.74 1.94 -8.55
N SER A 49 0.62 1.90 -9.23
CA SER A 49 -0.62 2.61 -8.88
C SER A 49 -1.83 1.71 -9.06
N GLY A 50 -2.99 2.19 -8.67
CA GLY A 50 -4.23 1.42 -8.72
C GLY A 50 -4.29 0.35 -7.64
N HIS A 51 -4.96 -0.75 -7.90
CA HIS A 51 -5.13 -1.88 -6.98
C HIS A 51 -4.62 -3.18 -7.58
N ALA A 52 -4.48 -4.20 -6.74
CA ALA A 52 -4.04 -5.52 -7.19
C ALA A 52 -5.07 -6.14 -8.13
N LEU A 53 -4.62 -6.59 -9.29
CA LEU A 53 -5.43 -7.21 -10.32
C LEU A 53 -5.11 -8.71 -10.44
N PRO A 54 -6.10 -9.56 -10.76
CA PRO A 54 -5.86 -10.97 -10.98
C PRO A 54 -4.97 -11.19 -12.21
N LEU A 55 -4.08 -12.17 -12.12
CA LEU A 55 -3.26 -12.61 -13.24
C LEU A 55 -4.08 -13.53 -14.16
N THR A 56 -3.88 -13.35 -15.45
CA THR A 56 -4.41 -14.23 -16.49
C THR A 56 -3.26 -14.95 -17.20
N ALA A 57 -3.51 -16.14 -17.72
CA ALA A 57 -2.54 -16.90 -18.54
C ALA A 57 -1.15 -17.03 -17.88
N VAL A 58 -1.10 -17.36 -16.59
CA VAL A 58 0.16 -17.61 -15.88
C VAL A 58 0.79 -18.89 -16.39
N VAL A 59 2.05 -18.80 -16.83
CA VAL A 59 2.87 -19.93 -17.23
C VAL A 59 4.03 -20.06 -16.26
N ILE A 60 4.23 -21.27 -15.75
CA ILE A 60 5.38 -21.63 -14.91
C ILE A 60 6.11 -22.79 -15.60
N ASP A 61 7.40 -22.60 -15.90
CA ASP A 61 8.27 -23.63 -16.43
C ASP A 61 9.56 -23.70 -15.61
N GLY A 62 9.66 -24.73 -14.79
CA GLY A 62 10.74 -24.86 -13.82
C GLY A 62 10.76 -23.69 -12.82
N ASN A 63 11.83 -22.93 -12.85
CA ASN A 63 12.02 -21.73 -12.04
C ASN A 63 11.63 -20.42 -12.76
N TRP A 64 11.08 -20.52 -13.96
CA TRP A 64 10.65 -19.38 -14.76
C TRP A 64 9.14 -19.15 -14.65
N ILE A 65 8.74 -17.89 -14.55
CA ILE A 65 7.34 -17.46 -14.55
C ILE A 65 7.12 -16.39 -15.61
N HIS A 66 5.98 -16.48 -16.29
CA HIS A 66 5.56 -15.55 -17.31
C HIS A 66 4.05 -15.32 -17.27
N PHE A 67 3.62 -14.08 -17.48
CA PHE A 67 2.21 -13.70 -17.61
C PHE A 67 2.07 -12.32 -18.28
N PRO A 68 0.95 -12.05 -18.96
CA PRO A 68 0.61 -10.70 -19.42
C PRO A 68 0.34 -9.79 -18.22
N MET A 69 0.85 -8.56 -18.25
CA MET A 69 0.57 -7.57 -17.21
C MET A 69 -0.94 -7.34 -17.12
N PRO A 70 -1.53 -7.49 -15.92
CA PRO A 70 -2.97 -7.31 -15.76
C PRO A 70 -3.36 -5.83 -15.93
N SER A 71 -4.57 -5.59 -16.43
CA SER A 71 -5.19 -4.27 -16.59
C SER A 71 -6.69 -4.35 -16.30
N GLU A 72 -7.29 -3.26 -15.83
CA GLU A 72 -8.74 -3.19 -15.57
C GLU A 72 -9.53 -3.31 -16.90
N GLU A 73 -9.03 -2.63 -17.93
CA GLU A 73 -9.62 -2.68 -19.26
C GLU A 73 -8.82 -3.61 -20.18
N PRO A 74 -9.47 -4.31 -21.13
CA PRO A 74 -8.77 -5.16 -22.08
C PRO A 74 -7.76 -4.38 -22.92
N VAL A 75 -6.52 -4.89 -22.99
CA VAL A 75 -5.43 -4.32 -23.81
C VAL A 75 -5.07 -5.35 -24.89
N ALA A 76 -5.11 -4.94 -26.14
CA ALA A 76 -4.85 -5.83 -27.30
C ALA A 76 -3.44 -6.47 -27.26
N ASN A 77 -2.41 -5.70 -26.84
CA ASN A 77 -1.05 -6.17 -26.69
C ASN A 77 -0.52 -5.76 -25.31
N PRO A 78 -0.87 -6.50 -24.25
CA PRO A 78 -0.41 -6.16 -22.91
C PRO A 78 1.10 -6.38 -22.79
N ALA A 79 1.75 -5.54 -21.98
CA ALA A 79 3.12 -5.79 -21.58
C ALA A 79 3.25 -7.19 -20.95
N GLN A 80 4.42 -7.80 -21.08
CA GLN A 80 4.69 -9.17 -20.62
C GLN A 80 5.66 -9.13 -19.45
N PHE A 81 5.25 -9.71 -18.33
CA PHE A 81 6.13 -9.98 -17.20
C PHE A 81 6.83 -11.32 -17.39
N SER A 82 8.14 -11.36 -17.16
CA SER A 82 8.94 -12.58 -17.13
C SER A 82 9.97 -12.49 -16.02
N ALA A 83 10.08 -13.53 -15.19
CA ALA A 83 11.09 -13.58 -14.15
C ALA A 83 11.59 -15.02 -13.90
N VAL A 84 12.79 -15.11 -13.35
CA VAL A 84 13.44 -16.37 -12.95
C VAL A 84 13.66 -16.35 -11.44
N LEU A 85 13.30 -17.43 -10.79
CA LEU A 85 13.57 -17.69 -9.37
C LEU A 85 14.99 -18.22 -9.20
N GLN A 86 15.77 -17.58 -8.32
CA GLN A 86 17.09 -17.99 -7.90
C GLN A 86 17.18 -17.92 -6.38
N GLY A 87 17.06 -19.06 -5.69
CA GLY A 87 16.89 -19.08 -4.24
C GLY A 87 15.61 -18.34 -3.81
N ASP A 88 15.73 -17.33 -2.94
CA ASP A 88 14.63 -16.47 -2.50
C ASP A 88 14.56 -15.14 -3.25
N SER A 89 15.10 -15.08 -4.46
CA SER A 89 15.12 -13.87 -5.29
C SER A 89 14.46 -14.12 -6.65
N LEU A 90 13.65 -13.16 -7.09
CA LEU A 90 13.13 -13.07 -8.45
C LEU A 90 13.91 -12.02 -9.23
N THR A 91 14.37 -12.36 -10.43
CA THR A 91 14.99 -11.41 -11.34
C THR A 91 14.33 -11.52 -12.71
N GLY A 92 13.92 -10.41 -13.27
CA GLY A 92 13.17 -10.41 -14.52
C GLY A 92 12.98 -9.04 -15.14
N GLU A 93 12.00 -8.97 -16.03
CA GLU A 93 11.65 -7.76 -16.74
C GLU A 93 10.17 -7.71 -17.10
N ILE A 94 9.68 -6.50 -17.33
CA ILE A 94 8.41 -6.25 -18.02
C ILE A 94 8.76 -5.71 -19.39
N ARG A 95 8.28 -6.39 -20.44
CA ARG A 95 8.43 -5.95 -21.84
C ARG A 95 7.13 -5.35 -22.33
N GLY A 96 7.16 -4.05 -22.63
CA GLY A 96 6.04 -3.33 -23.20
C GLY A 96 6.11 -3.24 -24.73
N PRO A 97 5.09 -2.66 -25.37
CA PRO A 97 5.12 -2.32 -26.79
C PRO A 97 6.34 -1.44 -27.13
N GLY A 98 6.85 -1.56 -28.35
CA GLY A 98 7.97 -0.73 -28.83
C GLY A 98 9.32 -1.06 -28.16
N ASN A 99 9.51 -2.30 -27.67
CA ASN A 99 10.73 -2.74 -26.96
C ASN A 99 11.02 -2.01 -25.64
N ALA A 100 10.03 -1.34 -25.04
CA ALA A 100 10.19 -0.80 -23.69
C ALA A 100 10.51 -1.92 -22.72
N ARG A 101 11.54 -1.73 -21.89
CA ARG A 101 11.98 -2.71 -20.90
C ARG A 101 12.05 -2.06 -19.52
N ILE A 102 11.44 -2.73 -18.56
CA ILE A 102 11.49 -2.37 -17.15
C ILE A 102 12.13 -3.54 -16.43
N ARG A 103 13.27 -3.35 -15.79
CA ARG A 103 13.91 -4.38 -14.97
C ARG A 103 13.09 -4.59 -13.71
N VAL A 104 12.93 -5.84 -13.30
CA VAL A 104 12.27 -6.21 -12.05
C VAL A 104 13.20 -7.06 -11.21
N THR A 105 13.34 -6.72 -9.95
CA THR A 105 13.97 -7.54 -8.92
C THR A 105 12.99 -7.76 -7.78
N GLY A 106 13.04 -8.90 -7.14
CA GLY A 106 12.13 -9.21 -6.06
C GLY A 106 12.73 -10.13 -5.02
N SER A 107 12.21 -10.06 -3.83
CA SER A 107 12.47 -10.98 -2.72
C SER A 107 11.17 -11.52 -2.19
N ARG A 108 11.24 -12.66 -1.51
CA ARG A 108 10.06 -13.22 -0.85
C ARG A 108 9.54 -12.25 0.19
N ALA A 109 8.23 -11.96 0.13
CA ALA A 109 7.61 -11.06 1.09
C ALA A 109 7.71 -11.66 2.51
N PRO A 110 8.08 -10.86 3.53
CA PRO A 110 8.20 -11.34 4.89
C PRO A 110 6.82 -11.67 5.48
N ALA A 111 6.74 -12.66 6.37
CA ALA A 111 5.48 -13.05 7.01
C ALA A 111 4.92 -11.94 7.91
N LEU A 112 5.78 -11.17 8.57
CA LEU A 112 5.44 -10.06 9.49
C LEU A 112 4.50 -10.47 10.64
N GLU A 113 4.47 -11.74 11.00
CA GLU A 113 3.75 -12.22 12.16
C GLU A 113 4.44 -11.78 13.44
N ARG A 114 3.66 -11.51 14.47
CA ARG A 114 4.17 -11.20 15.82
C ARG A 114 3.83 -12.35 16.76
N ALA A 115 4.87 -12.99 17.29
CA ALA A 115 4.71 -14.11 18.23
C ALA A 115 4.06 -13.67 19.57
N THR A 116 4.24 -12.40 19.93
CA THR A 116 3.69 -11.81 21.17
C THR A 116 3.02 -10.47 20.86
N PRO A 117 1.97 -10.11 21.64
CA PRO A 117 1.38 -8.79 21.54
C PRO A 117 2.43 -7.69 21.80
N PRO A 118 2.36 -6.56 21.08
CA PRO A 118 3.31 -5.47 21.28
C PRO A 118 3.13 -4.81 22.64
N VAL A 119 4.25 -4.41 23.24
CA VAL A 119 4.26 -3.50 24.40
C VAL A 119 4.24 -2.06 23.88
N TRP A 120 3.21 -1.32 24.26
CA TRP A 120 3.01 0.04 23.77
C TRP A 120 3.92 1.05 24.47
N GLY A 121 4.48 1.97 23.70
CA GLY A 121 5.30 3.09 24.17
C GLY A 121 4.46 4.27 24.68
N THR A 122 5.14 5.41 24.84
CA THR A 122 4.49 6.68 25.17
C THR A 122 3.87 7.29 23.93
N PRO A 123 2.66 7.88 24.01
CA PRO A 123 2.07 8.63 22.92
C PRO A 123 2.95 9.81 22.49
N ILE A 124 3.05 10.02 21.19
CA ILE A 124 3.80 11.10 20.55
C ILE A 124 2.79 11.92 19.74
N ASP A 125 2.74 13.23 19.96
CA ASP A 125 2.00 14.16 19.12
C ASP A 125 2.87 14.51 17.90
N LEU A 126 2.44 14.12 16.71
CA LEU A 126 3.20 14.34 15.48
C LEU A 126 3.11 15.79 14.98
N LEU A 127 2.31 16.65 15.62
CA LEU A 127 2.18 18.07 15.34
C LEU A 127 2.82 18.98 16.40
N GLU A 128 3.37 18.43 17.50
CA GLU A 128 3.98 19.21 18.58
C GLU A 128 5.08 20.16 18.08
N GLY A 129 5.93 19.70 17.18
CA GLY A 129 6.96 20.52 16.52
C GLY A 129 6.48 21.25 15.26
N GLY A 130 5.17 21.33 15.01
CA GLY A 130 4.62 21.87 13.79
C GLY A 130 5.02 21.03 12.57
N ILE A 131 5.31 21.67 11.43
CA ILE A 131 5.72 20.97 10.21
C ILE A 131 7.17 20.45 10.24
N ALA A 132 7.97 20.84 11.24
CA ALA A 132 9.39 20.43 11.32
C ALA A 132 9.56 18.90 11.50
N GLY A 133 8.57 18.21 12.09
CA GLY A 133 8.52 16.74 12.20
C GLY A 133 8.23 16.02 10.88
N TRP A 134 7.93 16.78 9.82
CA TRP A 134 7.53 16.29 8.52
C TRP A 134 8.49 16.76 7.42
N ARG A 135 8.40 16.15 6.25
CA ARG A 135 9.10 16.59 5.04
C ARG A 135 8.30 16.20 3.80
N PRO A 136 8.45 16.93 2.67
CA PRO A 136 7.95 16.47 1.39
C PRO A 136 8.51 15.08 1.05
N GLU A 137 7.70 14.23 0.44
CA GLU A 137 8.16 12.95 -0.09
C GLU A 137 9.13 13.21 -1.26
N ASP A 138 8.70 14.00 -2.25
CA ASP A 138 9.58 14.53 -3.30
C ASP A 138 10.05 15.95 -2.94
N PRO A 139 11.32 16.14 -2.58
CA PRO A 139 11.85 17.46 -2.23
C PRO A 139 11.90 18.44 -3.43
N LYS A 140 11.77 17.96 -4.65
CA LYS A 140 11.69 18.78 -5.87
C LYS A 140 10.25 19.04 -6.32
N GLY A 141 9.30 18.30 -5.74
CA GLY A 141 7.88 18.43 -6.04
C GLY A 141 7.29 19.72 -5.47
N LYS A 142 6.13 20.10 -6.01
CA LYS A 142 5.37 21.26 -5.50
C LYS A 142 4.86 20.94 -4.08
N ASN A 143 5.39 21.63 -3.08
CA ASN A 143 4.96 21.48 -1.69
C ASN A 143 3.86 22.49 -1.34
N ASN A 144 2.63 21.98 -1.14
CA ASN A 144 1.45 22.76 -0.76
C ASN A 144 1.09 22.61 0.73
N TRP A 145 1.92 21.95 1.53
CA TRP A 145 1.68 21.68 2.94
C TRP A 145 2.18 22.82 3.82
N ARG A 146 1.37 23.20 4.81
CA ARG A 146 1.72 24.17 5.85
C ARG A 146 0.97 23.91 7.14
N MET A 147 1.46 24.47 8.23
CA MET A 147 0.68 24.59 9.47
C MET A 147 -0.17 25.85 9.44
N ALA A 148 -1.43 25.74 9.85
CA ALA A 148 -2.33 26.87 10.03
C ALA A 148 -3.33 26.55 11.16
N ASN A 149 -3.40 27.39 12.18
CA ASN A 149 -4.34 27.26 13.31
C ASN A 149 -4.31 25.89 14.01
N GLY A 150 -3.12 25.30 14.19
CA GLY A 150 -2.97 23.97 14.78
C GLY A 150 -3.31 22.81 13.84
N GLU A 151 -3.63 23.08 12.59
CA GLU A 151 -3.94 22.09 11.56
C GLU A 151 -2.79 21.98 10.55
N LEU A 152 -2.55 20.79 10.05
CA LEU A 152 -1.70 20.52 8.90
C LEU A 152 -2.58 20.61 7.65
N VAL A 153 -2.30 21.57 6.78
CA VAL A 153 -3.15 21.94 5.63
C VAL A 153 -2.40 21.69 4.33
N ASN A 154 -2.99 20.92 3.43
CA ASN A 154 -2.63 20.86 2.02
C ASN A 154 -3.62 21.73 1.22
N SER A 155 -3.12 22.68 0.44
CA SER A 155 -3.97 23.59 -0.33
C SER A 155 -4.34 23.11 -1.73
N GLY A 156 -3.94 21.89 -2.11
CA GLY A 156 -4.25 21.29 -3.40
C GLY A 156 -3.15 20.34 -3.89
N SER A 157 -3.27 19.84 -5.11
CA SER A 157 -2.37 18.84 -5.68
C SER A 157 -0.89 19.25 -5.64
N GLY A 158 -0.05 18.38 -5.08
CA GLY A 158 1.39 18.57 -4.92
C GLY A 158 2.08 17.28 -4.45
N THR A 159 3.20 17.41 -3.75
CA THR A 159 3.92 16.24 -3.20
C THR A 159 3.20 15.70 -1.95
N ASN A 160 3.36 14.41 -1.69
CA ASN A 160 2.97 13.81 -0.42
C ASN A 160 3.81 14.36 0.73
N LEU A 161 3.32 14.23 1.95
CA LEU A 161 4.03 14.63 3.16
C LEU A 161 4.31 13.40 4.01
N ILE A 162 5.55 13.23 4.47
CA ILE A 162 5.95 12.09 5.29
C ILE A 162 6.57 12.54 6.60
N THR A 163 6.35 11.77 7.67
CA THR A 163 7.07 11.99 8.94
C THR A 163 8.56 11.74 8.77
N ARG A 164 9.40 12.49 9.52
CA ARG A 164 10.84 12.18 9.60
C ARG A 164 11.12 10.94 10.44
N ALA A 165 10.30 10.72 11.48
CA ALA A 165 10.32 9.49 12.26
C ALA A 165 9.70 8.33 11.48
N THR A 166 10.18 7.12 11.77
CA THR A 166 9.67 5.86 11.20
C THR A 166 9.15 4.95 12.30
N PHE A 167 8.18 4.12 11.97
CA PHE A 167 7.47 3.26 12.91
C PHE A 167 7.31 1.86 12.32
N THR A 168 7.27 0.85 13.19
CA THR A 168 7.00 -0.56 12.80
C THR A 168 5.56 -0.93 13.11
N ASP A 169 5.26 -1.15 14.37
CA ASP A 169 3.91 -1.42 14.86
C ASP A 169 3.45 -0.23 15.71
N PHE A 170 2.22 0.19 15.56
CA PHE A 170 1.72 1.39 16.24
C PHE A 170 0.20 1.44 16.33
N LYS A 171 -0.27 2.32 17.22
CA LYS A 171 -1.62 2.87 17.21
C LYS A 171 -1.52 4.32 16.74
N LEU A 172 -2.41 4.72 15.84
CA LEU A 172 -2.48 6.06 15.29
C LEU A 172 -3.87 6.62 15.47
N HIS A 173 -3.99 7.77 16.13
CA HIS A 173 -5.17 8.61 16.08
C HIS A 173 -4.91 9.78 15.13
N ILE A 174 -5.84 10.06 14.23
CA ILE A 174 -5.73 11.15 13.26
C ILE A 174 -7.13 11.64 12.85
N GLU A 175 -7.30 12.94 12.86
CA GLU A 175 -8.52 13.55 12.34
C GLU A 175 -8.26 14.22 10.99
N VAL A 176 -9.16 14.00 10.04
CA VAL A 176 -9.08 14.56 8.68
C VAL A 176 -10.38 15.27 8.30
N ASN A 177 -10.23 16.39 7.60
CA ASN A 177 -11.33 17.11 6.98
C ASN A 177 -11.09 17.13 5.47
N VAL A 178 -11.98 16.48 4.74
CA VAL A 178 -11.95 16.37 3.29
C VAL A 178 -13.07 17.21 2.68
N PRO A 179 -12.79 18.04 1.66
CA PRO A 179 -13.82 18.85 1.01
C PRO A 179 -14.70 17.97 0.09
N LYS A 180 -15.76 18.56 -0.44
CA LYS A 180 -16.63 17.90 -1.43
C LYS A 180 -15.80 17.42 -2.63
N ALA A 181 -16.01 16.17 -3.05
CA ALA A 181 -15.23 15.45 -4.06
C ALA A 181 -13.72 15.38 -3.75
N GLY A 182 -13.35 15.57 -2.49
CA GLY A 182 -11.96 15.51 -2.04
C GLY A 182 -11.44 14.09 -1.97
N ASN A 183 -10.12 13.96 -2.17
CA ASN A 183 -9.37 12.70 -2.10
C ASN A 183 -7.99 12.92 -1.48
N SER A 184 -7.61 12.03 -0.60
CA SER A 184 -6.32 11.93 0.07
C SER A 184 -6.14 10.50 0.57
N GLY A 185 -5.06 10.21 1.32
CA GLY A 185 -4.79 8.90 1.91
C GLY A 185 -3.89 9.00 3.14
N ILE A 186 -4.05 8.08 4.07
CA ILE A 186 -3.17 7.90 5.23
C ILE A 186 -2.39 6.60 5.00
N TYR A 187 -1.10 6.71 4.68
CA TYR A 187 -0.26 5.54 4.42
C TYR A 187 0.47 5.10 5.68
N LEU A 188 0.14 3.91 6.14
CA LEU A 188 0.79 3.25 7.26
C LEU A 188 2.16 2.74 6.80
N ARG A 189 3.24 3.12 7.51
CA ARG A 189 4.63 2.89 7.11
C ARG A 189 4.97 3.38 5.70
N GLY A 190 4.21 4.34 5.16
CA GLY A 190 4.36 4.83 3.79
C GLY A 190 4.02 3.81 2.69
N ARG A 191 3.36 2.71 3.03
CA ARG A 191 3.17 1.57 2.12
C ARG A 191 1.74 1.05 2.02
N HIS A 192 0.92 1.26 3.06
CA HIS A 192 -0.45 0.72 3.12
C HIS A 192 -1.44 1.87 3.32
N GLU A 193 -2.21 2.16 2.32
CA GLU A 193 -3.14 3.27 2.31
C GLU A 193 -4.46 2.93 2.99
N VAL A 194 -4.81 3.71 4.01
CA VAL A 194 -6.18 3.86 4.48
C VAL A 194 -6.80 5.01 3.69
N GLN A 195 -7.81 4.71 2.88
CA GLN A 195 -8.42 5.68 1.96
C GLN A 195 -9.11 6.82 2.70
N VAL A 196 -8.90 8.03 2.22
CA VAL A 196 -9.57 9.27 2.66
C VAL A 196 -10.24 9.92 1.46
N GLN A 197 -11.57 9.85 1.40
CA GLN A 197 -12.34 10.38 0.26
C GLN A 197 -13.71 10.87 0.71
N ASP A 198 -14.32 11.79 -0.06
CA ASP A 198 -15.72 12.20 0.15
C ASP A 198 -16.67 11.09 -0.34
N ASP A 199 -16.98 10.17 0.57
CA ASP A 199 -17.84 9.00 0.30
C ASP A 199 -19.08 8.95 1.20
N TYR A 200 -19.46 10.07 1.81
CA TYR A 200 -20.66 10.12 2.64
C TYR A 200 -21.89 9.58 1.90
N GLY A 201 -22.63 8.68 2.56
CA GLY A 201 -23.83 8.05 2.01
C GLY A 201 -23.60 6.95 0.96
N LYS A 202 -22.33 6.62 0.63
CA LYS A 202 -22.02 5.49 -0.26
C LYS A 202 -21.98 4.16 0.49
N PRO A 203 -22.16 3.04 -0.19
CA PRO A 203 -21.93 1.72 0.41
C PRO A 203 -20.44 1.48 0.70
N PRO A 204 -20.11 0.58 1.63
CA PRO A 204 -18.72 0.17 1.87
C PRO A 204 -18.07 -0.40 0.60
N HIS A 205 -16.83 0.00 0.36
CA HIS A 205 -16.01 -0.49 -0.75
C HIS A 205 -14.53 -0.36 -0.37
N ASN A 206 -13.65 -1.23 -0.88
CA ASN A 206 -12.22 -1.18 -0.57
C ASN A 206 -11.47 0.04 -1.16
N ARG A 207 -12.14 0.86 -1.97
CA ARG A 207 -11.63 2.14 -2.49
C ARG A 207 -12.39 3.34 -1.93
N HIS A 208 -13.26 3.14 -0.94
CA HIS A 208 -13.98 4.20 -0.23
C HIS A 208 -13.32 4.50 1.11
N MET A 209 -13.69 5.62 1.72
CA MET A 209 -13.15 6.10 3.01
C MET A 209 -13.02 4.98 4.03
N GLY A 210 -11.84 4.86 4.63
CA GLY A 210 -11.51 3.86 5.65
C GLY A 210 -11.16 2.48 5.12
N GLY A 211 -11.36 2.19 3.83
CA GLY A 211 -10.88 0.93 3.22
C GLY A 211 -9.36 0.90 3.12
N ILE A 212 -8.75 -0.28 3.17
CA ILE A 212 -7.37 -0.44 2.72
C ILE A 212 -7.39 -0.51 1.19
N TYR A 213 -6.85 0.52 0.57
CA TYR A 213 -7.08 0.81 -0.84
C TYR A 213 -6.92 -0.39 -1.76
N GLY A 214 -8.03 -0.75 -2.41
CA GLY A 214 -8.09 -1.88 -3.35
C GLY A 214 -7.94 -3.27 -2.73
N GLN A 215 -7.84 -3.41 -1.39
CA GLN A 215 -7.51 -4.68 -0.75
C GLN A 215 -8.54 -5.13 0.31
N VAL A 216 -8.91 -4.26 1.27
CA VAL A 216 -9.83 -4.62 2.34
C VAL A 216 -11.04 -3.70 2.33
N THR A 217 -12.22 -4.28 2.16
CA THR A 217 -13.50 -3.56 2.22
C THR A 217 -13.91 -3.36 3.68
N PRO A 218 -14.29 -2.13 4.09
CA PRO A 218 -14.86 -1.90 5.42
C PRO A 218 -16.17 -2.66 5.64
N LEU A 219 -16.46 -3.03 6.89
CA LEU A 219 -17.74 -3.63 7.29
C LEU A 219 -18.92 -2.64 7.20
N SER A 220 -18.64 -1.37 7.39
CA SER A 220 -19.61 -0.26 7.28
C SER A 220 -18.88 1.02 6.89
N LEU A 221 -19.63 2.06 6.53
CA LEU A 221 -19.07 3.36 6.16
C LEU A 221 -19.75 4.50 6.96
N PRO A 222 -19.38 4.69 8.25
CA PRO A 222 -19.92 5.75 9.09
C PRO A 222 -19.26 7.11 8.83
N ALA A 223 -18.95 7.42 7.55
CA ALA A 223 -18.41 8.69 7.13
C ALA A 223 -19.42 9.83 7.40
N ARG A 224 -18.91 11.00 7.77
CA ARG A 224 -19.67 12.23 7.89
C ARG A 224 -19.64 13.01 6.58
N PRO A 225 -20.56 13.96 6.35
CA PRO A 225 -20.54 14.81 5.16
C PRO A 225 -19.19 15.50 4.91
N ALA A 226 -18.91 15.80 3.64
CA ALA A 226 -17.73 16.57 3.25
C ALA A 226 -17.64 17.89 4.03
N GLY A 227 -16.44 18.27 4.43
CA GLY A 227 -16.18 19.45 5.27
C GLY A 227 -16.33 19.21 6.77
N GLU A 228 -16.86 18.08 7.20
CA GLU A 228 -16.84 17.66 8.61
C GLU A 228 -15.56 16.87 8.93
N TRP A 229 -15.14 16.88 10.21
CA TRP A 229 -14.00 16.13 10.68
C TRP A 229 -14.34 14.64 10.82
N GLN A 230 -13.52 13.81 10.22
CA GLN A 230 -13.54 12.35 10.35
C GLN A 230 -12.43 11.94 11.32
N ALA A 231 -12.74 11.15 12.33
CA ALA A 231 -11.76 10.65 13.28
C ALA A 231 -11.41 9.20 12.97
N PHE A 232 -10.13 8.92 12.78
CA PHE A 232 -9.60 7.56 12.60
C PHE A 232 -8.79 7.16 13.83
N ASP A 233 -9.06 5.96 14.34
CA ASP A 233 -8.20 5.23 15.26
C ASP A 233 -7.74 3.94 14.58
N ILE A 234 -6.45 3.85 14.32
CA ILE A 234 -5.86 2.76 13.54
C ILE A 234 -4.86 2.00 14.41
N THR A 235 -5.00 0.69 14.51
CA THR A 235 -3.98 -0.20 15.08
C THR A 235 -3.35 -1.01 13.96
N PHE A 236 -2.03 -0.93 13.83
CA PHE A 236 -1.27 -1.63 12.79
C PHE A 236 -0.14 -2.44 13.40
N ILE A 237 -0.21 -3.77 13.27
CA ILE A 237 0.71 -4.74 13.87
C ILE A 237 1.11 -5.75 12.80
N GLY A 238 2.40 -5.79 12.45
CA GLY A 238 2.87 -6.62 11.35
C GLY A 238 2.17 -6.24 10.05
N ARG A 239 1.25 -7.08 9.59
CA ARG A 239 0.38 -6.85 8.41
C ARG A 239 -1.09 -6.74 8.76
N ARG A 240 -1.40 -6.81 10.06
CA ARG A 240 -2.79 -6.76 10.53
C ARG A 240 -3.19 -5.34 10.89
N VAL A 241 -4.38 -4.95 10.45
CA VAL A 241 -4.91 -3.62 10.67
C VAL A 241 -6.30 -3.70 11.28
N THR A 242 -6.54 -2.85 12.27
CA THR A 242 -7.87 -2.50 12.77
C THR A 242 -8.08 -1.02 12.51
N VAL A 243 -9.21 -0.67 11.91
CA VAL A 243 -9.60 0.73 11.64
C VAL A 243 -10.93 1.02 12.30
N VAL A 244 -10.94 2.06 13.13
CA VAL A 244 -12.15 2.65 13.71
C VAL A 244 -12.36 4.01 13.04
N LEU A 245 -13.51 4.21 12.44
CA LEU A 245 -13.91 5.48 11.83
C LEU A 245 -15.08 6.08 12.61
N ASN A 246 -14.91 7.31 13.12
CA ASN A 246 -15.93 8.02 13.88
C ASN A 246 -16.52 7.19 15.04
N GLY A 247 -15.68 6.41 15.74
CA GLY A 247 -16.06 5.55 16.87
C GLY A 247 -16.65 4.19 16.49
N THR A 248 -16.76 3.87 15.18
CA THR A 248 -17.25 2.57 14.72
C THR A 248 -16.09 1.75 14.15
N THR A 249 -15.89 0.52 14.61
CA THR A 249 -14.92 -0.41 14.02
C THR A 249 -15.41 -0.83 12.64
N ILE A 250 -14.66 -0.45 11.62
CA ILE A 250 -14.99 -0.73 10.22
C ILE A 250 -14.08 -1.79 9.59
N ILE A 251 -12.90 -2.00 10.14
CA ILE A 251 -12.00 -3.11 9.82
C ILE A 251 -11.49 -3.67 11.14
N ASP A 252 -11.62 -4.97 11.35
CA ASP A 252 -11.19 -5.62 12.59
C ASP A 252 -10.12 -6.67 12.31
N ASN A 253 -8.89 -6.39 12.75
CA ASN A 253 -7.73 -7.28 12.68
C ASN A 253 -7.54 -7.98 11.33
N ALA A 254 -7.83 -7.28 10.24
CA ALA A 254 -7.71 -7.82 8.89
C ALA A 254 -6.25 -7.86 8.45
N GLU A 255 -5.88 -8.91 7.72
CA GLU A 255 -4.57 -8.99 7.08
C GLU A 255 -4.56 -8.19 5.78
N ILE A 256 -3.54 -7.33 5.62
CA ILE A 256 -3.28 -6.62 4.36
C ILE A 256 -2.39 -7.50 3.49
N PRO A 257 -2.82 -7.86 2.27
CA PRO A 257 -2.06 -8.79 1.43
C PRO A 257 -0.69 -8.30 0.98
N GLY A 258 -0.49 -6.99 0.86
CA GLY A 258 0.75 -6.38 0.40
C GLY A 258 0.64 -4.86 0.40
N ILE A 259 1.64 -4.17 -0.13
CA ILE A 259 1.62 -2.71 -0.29
C ILE A 259 0.47 -2.28 -1.20
N THR A 260 -0.08 -1.08 -0.97
CA THR A 260 -1.09 -0.47 -1.85
C THR A 260 -0.45 0.35 -2.97
N GLY A 261 -1.21 0.74 -3.98
CA GLY A 261 -0.75 1.69 -4.99
C GLY A 261 -0.25 2.99 -4.34
N GLY A 262 0.78 3.61 -4.91
CA GLY A 262 1.38 4.83 -4.35
C GLY A 262 2.34 4.61 -3.17
N ALA A 263 2.65 3.36 -2.80
CA ALA A 263 3.62 3.05 -1.76
C ALA A 263 5.01 3.63 -2.07
N LEU A 264 5.76 4.00 -1.02
CA LEU A 264 7.12 4.56 -1.15
C LEU A 264 8.14 3.55 -1.68
N ASP A 265 8.04 2.32 -1.23
CA ASP A 265 8.94 1.22 -1.59
C ASP A 265 8.29 -0.15 -1.30
N SER A 266 8.96 -1.25 -1.67
CA SER A 266 8.50 -2.63 -1.48
C SER A 266 9.03 -3.30 -0.20
N ARG A 267 9.67 -2.57 0.70
CA ARG A 267 10.33 -3.12 1.90
C ARG A 267 9.36 -3.23 3.08
N GLU A 268 8.32 -4.02 2.93
CA GLU A 268 7.24 -4.14 3.92
C GLU A 268 7.71 -4.44 5.35
N GLY A 269 8.80 -5.19 5.50
CA GLY A 269 9.35 -5.58 6.80
C GLY A 269 10.07 -4.48 7.56
N GLU A 270 10.45 -3.39 6.90
CA GLU A 270 11.20 -2.30 7.51
C GLU A 270 10.28 -1.25 8.16
N PRO A 271 10.77 -0.55 9.21
CA PRO A 271 10.09 0.63 9.71
C PRO A 271 9.85 1.64 8.59
N GLY A 272 8.75 2.37 8.65
CA GLY A 272 8.42 3.39 7.66
C GLY A 272 7.69 4.59 8.26
N PRO A 273 7.61 5.72 7.51
CA PRO A 273 6.95 6.92 7.98
C PRO A 273 5.42 6.78 7.92
N ILE A 274 4.72 7.65 8.62
CA ILE A 274 3.35 7.99 8.26
C ILE A 274 3.42 8.93 7.06
N MET A 275 2.69 8.60 5.98
CA MET A 275 2.60 9.45 4.80
C MET A 275 1.15 9.92 4.61
N LEU A 276 1.00 11.20 4.33
CA LEU A 276 -0.27 11.82 3.99
C LEU A 276 -0.25 12.18 2.50
N GLN A 277 -1.24 11.69 1.77
CA GLN A 277 -1.32 11.90 0.33
C GLN A 277 -1.67 13.36 0.02
N GLY A 278 -0.87 13.98 -0.85
CA GLY A 278 -0.97 15.40 -1.21
C GLY A 278 -1.11 15.66 -2.70
N ASP A 279 -1.12 14.63 -3.53
CA ASP A 279 -1.10 14.75 -5.00
C ASP A 279 -2.51 14.85 -5.64
N HIS A 280 -3.57 14.86 -4.84
CA HIS A 280 -4.96 14.92 -5.32
C HIS A 280 -5.60 16.28 -5.02
N THR A 281 -6.28 16.42 -3.89
CA THR A 281 -7.07 17.62 -3.58
C THR A 281 -6.59 18.31 -2.31
N ALA A 282 -7.18 19.48 -2.01
CA ALA A 282 -7.00 20.10 -0.70
C ALA A 282 -7.53 19.16 0.41
N VAL A 283 -6.85 19.18 1.56
CA VAL A 283 -7.23 18.41 2.74
C VAL A 283 -6.63 19.02 3.99
N ARG A 284 -7.24 18.79 5.14
CA ARG A 284 -6.73 19.26 6.43
C ARG A 284 -6.66 18.09 7.41
N TYR A 285 -5.61 18.08 8.23
CA TYR A 285 -5.39 17.09 9.28
C TYR A 285 -5.13 17.79 10.62
N ARG A 286 -5.54 17.17 11.72
CA ARG A 286 -5.24 17.61 13.08
C ARG A 286 -5.22 16.43 14.05
N ASN A 287 -4.85 16.66 15.30
CA ASN A 287 -4.87 15.66 16.37
C ASN A 287 -4.14 14.37 15.97
N ILE A 288 -2.94 14.50 15.38
CA ILE A 288 -2.18 13.34 14.90
C ILE A 288 -1.32 12.80 16.03
N ARG A 289 -1.73 11.70 16.65
CA ARG A 289 -1.03 11.07 17.78
C ARG A 289 -0.70 9.63 17.46
N ILE A 290 0.55 9.24 17.68
CA ILE A 290 1.01 7.87 17.48
C ILE A 290 1.53 7.27 18.78
N VAL A 291 1.20 6.00 19.03
CA VAL A 291 1.72 5.19 20.12
C VAL A 291 2.54 4.05 19.49
N PRO A 292 3.86 4.17 19.38
CA PRO A 292 4.68 3.11 18.81
C PRO A 292 4.77 1.91 19.75
N ALA A 293 4.96 0.72 19.18
CA ALA A 293 5.43 -0.44 19.93
C ALA A 293 6.91 -0.25 20.33
N ARG A 294 7.30 -0.85 21.47
CA ARG A 294 8.66 -0.89 21.99
C ARG A 294 9.40 -2.16 21.58
#